data_3b3af8306b021d28474a881a0d424d6c
#
_entry.id   3b3af8306b021d28474a881a0d424d6c
#
_cell.length_a   1.000
_cell.length_b   1.000
_cell.length_c   1.000
_cell.angle_alpha   90.00
_cell.angle_beta   90.00
_cell.angle_gamma   90.00
#
_symmetry.space_group_name_H-M   'P 1'
#
loop_
_entity.id
_entity.type
_entity.pdbx_description
1 polymer ?
#
loop_
_entity_poly.entity_id
_entity_poly.type
_entity_poly.pdbx_seq_one_letter_code
_entity_poly.pdbx_strand_id
1 'polypeptide(L)'
;TGMMVTSCMDVENIEIDHIGGYATMNNAESEAYYANLRAYKATAWNYNRPVAFGWYSNWAPAGAYRRGYLSAMPDSMDFVSMWSGAPGRYEITPEQKADKEFVQKVKGTKLLQVSLLSYLGKGATPNSVYLEVEKQAEEEGWSAAQLETAKKQARWKYWGFEGQFESENHYACLAKFAKALCDSLYANEWDGYDVDWEIGSGVFDMDGTLSQNKHLIHLVKEMNNYIGPKSDPEGKGHKMICIDGNIYGLTHELDEYVDYWIIQSYGSSNPGFDGYGVDPKKIICTENFEKYATNGGQLLKQAAAMPREGYKGGVGAYRFDNDYDNTPNYKWMRQAIQINQRVFNEWKAKQNEAENKPQE
;
A
#
# COMPACT_ATOMS: atom_id res chain seq x y z
N THR A 1 34.83 -5.62 7.97
CA THR A 1 35.16 -4.21 7.78
C THR A 1 35.22 -3.93 6.30
N GLY A 2 34.28 -3.20 5.72
CA GLY A 2 34.39 -2.69 4.36
C GLY A 2 33.25 -3.03 3.41
N MET A 3 32.07 -3.39 3.88
CA MET A 3 30.98 -3.79 2.98
C MET A 3 29.73 -2.90 3.03
N MET A 4 29.84 -1.69 3.53
CA MET A 4 28.64 -0.81 3.63
C MET A 4 28.59 0.34 2.64
N VAL A 5 29.49 0.43 1.68
CA VAL A 5 29.54 1.58 0.76
C VAL A 5 28.85 1.30 -0.58
N THR A 6 28.53 0.05 -0.86
CA THR A 6 28.03 -0.37 -2.17
C THR A 6 26.52 -0.27 -2.36
N SER A 7 25.71 -0.17 -1.29
CA SER A 7 24.27 -0.25 -1.46
C SER A 7 23.62 1.02 -2.03
N CYS A 8 24.26 2.18 -1.88
CA CYS A 8 23.67 3.43 -2.38
C CYS A 8 24.01 3.72 -3.85
N MET A 9 25.11 3.13 -4.36
CA MET A 9 25.42 3.23 -5.78
C MET A 9 24.64 2.23 -6.63
N ASP A 10 24.18 1.15 -5.99
CA ASP A 10 23.48 0.09 -6.70
C ASP A 10 22.09 0.49 -7.16
N VAL A 11 21.41 1.46 -6.48
CA VAL A 11 20.07 1.90 -6.87
C VAL A 11 20.09 2.63 -8.22
N GLU A 12 21.02 3.54 -8.43
CA GLU A 12 21.13 4.25 -9.71
C GLU A 12 21.48 3.29 -10.83
N ASN A 13 22.37 2.35 -10.58
CA ASN A 13 22.74 1.34 -11.55
C ASN A 13 21.61 0.37 -11.86
N ILE A 14 20.86 -0.06 -10.84
CA ILE A 14 19.72 -0.94 -11.01
C ILE A 14 18.65 -0.29 -11.90
N GLU A 15 18.33 0.96 -11.65
CA GLU A 15 17.29 1.67 -12.42
C GLU A 15 17.77 2.06 -13.83
N ILE A 16 19.04 2.39 -14.01
CA ILE A 16 19.63 2.74 -15.31
C ILE A 16 19.75 1.50 -16.21
N ASP A 17 20.19 0.39 -15.66
CA ASP A 17 20.35 -0.86 -16.41
C ASP A 17 19.03 -1.41 -16.94
N HIS A 18 17.91 -1.06 -16.30
CA HIS A 18 16.58 -1.47 -16.74
C HIS A 18 15.85 -0.44 -17.61
N ILE A 19 16.42 0.75 -17.83
CA ILE A 19 15.88 1.72 -18.79
C ILE A 19 16.05 1.17 -20.20
N GLY A 20 15.01 0.52 -20.71
CA GLY A 20 15.02 -0.12 -22.02
C GLY A 20 15.29 -1.62 -21.98
N GLY A 21 15.56 -2.17 -20.83
CA GLY A 21 15.63 -3.61 -20.65
C GLY A 21 14.25 -4.24 -20.62
N TYR A 22 13.96 -5.08 -21.58
CA TYR A 22 12.79 -5.94 -21.58
C TYR A 22 13.07 -7.14 -20.69
N ALA A 23 13.28 -6.91 -19.39
CA ALA A 23 13.39 -8.00 -18.43
C ALA A 23 12.06 -8.74 -18.42
N THR A 24 11.96 -9.81 -19.13
CA THR A 24 10.89 -10.79 -18.95
C THR A 24 11.23 -11.61 -17.72
N MET A 25 10.24 -12.27 -17.13
CA MET A 25 10.50 -13.25 -16.06
C MET A 25 11.53 -14.31 -16.49
N ASN A 26 11.71 -14.49 -17.80
CA ASN A 26 12.65 -15.42 -18.40
C ASN A 26 14.03 -14.79 -18.73
N ASN A 27 14.11 -13.45 -18.71
CA ASN A 27 15.38 -12.74 -18.80
C ASN A 27 15.86 -12.41 -17.40
N ALA A 28 15.94 -13.44 -16.59
CA ALA A 28 16.42 -13.29 -15.24
C ALA A 28 17.82 -12.69 -15.28
N GLU A 29 17.99 -11.58 -14.61
CA GLU A 29 19.28 -11.10 -14.21
C GLU A 29 20.00 -12.18 -13.43
N SER A 30 21.31 -12.02 -13.21
CA SER A 30 22.05 -12.99 -12.42
C SER A 30 21.46 -13.15 -11.02
N GLU A 31 21.64 -14.32 -10.43
CA GLU A 31 21.24 -14.54 -9.03
C GLU A 31 21.92 -13.52 -8.09
N ALA A 32 23.14 -13.12 -8.38
CA ALA A 32 23.83 -12.07 -7.62
C ALA A 32 23.11 -10.72 -7.69
N TYR A 33 22.61 -10.35 -8.86
CA TYR A 33 21.82 -9.13 -9.03
C TYR A 33 20.56 -9.15 -8.13
N TYR A 34 19.81 -10.21 -8.19
CA TYR A 34 18.59 -10.32 -7.37
C TYR A 34 18.87 -10.43 -5.87
N ALA A 35 19.95 -11.09 -5.50
CA ALA A 35 20.39 -11.13 -4.09
C ALA A 35 20.71 -9.73 -3.58
N ASN A 36 21.41 -8.92 -4.36
CA ASN A 36 21.71 -7.52 -4.04
C ASN A 36 20.44 -6.68 -3.97
N LEU A 37 19.52 -6.88 -4.89
CA LEU A 37 18.23 -6.18 -4.88
C LEU A 37 17.43 -6.49 -3.63
N ARG A 38 17.31 -7.76 -3.25
CA ARG A 38 16.65 -8.16 -2.00
C ARG A 38 17.31 -7.55 -0.76
N ALA A 39 18.65 -7.56 -0.75
CA ALA A 39 19.42 -6.95 0.34
C ALA A 39 19.16 -5.45 0.46
N TYR A 40 19.14 -4.75 -0.67
CA TYR A 40 18.80 -3.32 -0.71
C TYR A 40 17.39 -3.08 -0.15
N LYS A 41 16.39 -3.83 -0.57
CA LYS A 41 15.02 -3.67 -0.10
C LYS A 41 14.89 -4.00 1.38
N ALA A 42 15.63 -4.96 1.88
CA ALA A 42 15.65 -5.28 3.31
C ALA A 42 16.14 -4.11 4.18
N THR A 43 16.91 -3.18 3.61
CA THR A 43 17.36 -1.99 4.36
C THR A 43 16.26 -0.96 4.61
N ALA A 44 15.13 -1.07 3.94
CA ALA A 44 14.01 -0.13 4.10
C ALA A 44 13.28 -0.27 5.43
N TRP A 45 13.22 -1.48 5.96
CA TRP A 45 12.34 -1.80 7.09
C TRP A 45 12.90 -1.28 8.42
N ASN A 46 12.00 -1.11 9.38
CA ASN A 46 12.26 -0.43 10.65
C ASN A 46 12.63 1.06 10.45
N TYR A 47 12.10 1.66 9.37
CA TYR A 47 12.30 3.10 9.06
C TYR A 47 13.76 3.48 8.85
N ASN A 48 14.60 2.54 8.40
CA ASN A 48 16.02 2.81 8.20
C ASN A 48 16.31 3.70 7.00
N ARG A 49 15.39 3.79 6.06
CA ARG A 49 15.42 4.75 4.95
C ARG A 49 14.01 5.00 4.41
N PRO A 50 13.79 6.11 3.69
CA PRO A 50 12.54 6.32 2.96
C PRO A 50 12.30 5.26 1.90
N VAL A 51 11.03 4.87 1.74
CA VAL A 51 10.62 3.84 0.77
C VAL A 51 10.13 4.46 -0.53
N ALA A 52 10.13 3.64 -1.59
CA ALA A 52 9.40 3.88 -2.82
C ALA A 52 8.11 3.04 -2.80
N PHE A 53 6.99 3.71 -3.01
CA PHE A 53 5.65 3.17 -2.88
C PHE A 53 4.79 3.52 -4.10
N GLY A 54 3.71 2.79 -4.30
CA GLY A 54 2.68 3.16 -5.28
C GLY A 54 1.45 2.29 -5.18
N TRP A 55 0.33 2.80 -5.71
CA TRP A 55 -0.86 2.00 -5.98
C TRP A 55 -0.83 1.55 -7.43
N TYR A 56 -0.90 0.26 -7.64
CA TYR A 56 -0.91 -0.36 -8.95
C TYR A 56 -2.34 -0.65 -9.38
N SER A 57 -2.76 -0.18 -10.56
CA SER A 57 -4.18 -0.20 -10.94
C SER A 57 -4.53 -1.18 -12.05
N ASN A 58 -3.65 -1.44 -12.98
CA ASN A 58 -3.95 -2.21 -14.20
C ASN A 58 -3.17 -3.52 -14.24
N TRP A 59 -3.32 -4.32 -13.20
CA TRP A 59 -2.65 -5.61 -13.12
C TRP A 59 -3.33 -6.64 -14.03
N ALA A 60 -2.76 -6.82 -15.20
CA ALA A 60 -3.27 -7.72 -16.24
C ALA A 60 -2.11 -8.33 -17.04
N PRO A 61 -1.23 -9.11 -16.40
CA PRO A 61 -0.10 -9.72 -17.08
C PRO A 61 -0.57 -10.73 -18.11
N ALA A 62 -0.21 -10.53 -19.39
CA ALA A 62 -0.56 -11.42 -20.47
C ALA A 62 0.40 -11.27 -21.64
N GLY A 63 0.97 -12.36 -22.13
CA GLY A 63 1.82 -12.36 -23.32
C GLY A 63 3.12 -11.58 -23.17
N ALA A 64 3.65 -11.11 -24.28
CA ALA A 64 4.95 -10.45 -24.35
C ALA A 64 4.91 -8.95 -24.04
N TYR A 65 3.76 -8.31 -24.13
CA TYR A 65 3.61 -6.88 -23.84
C TYR A 65 3.65 -6.66 -22.31
N ARG A 66 4.62 -5.86 -21.88
CA ARG A 66 4.96 -5.75 -20.45
C ARG A 66 4.05 -4.81 -19.65
N ARG A 67 3.22 -4.02 -20.30
CA ARG A 67 2.19 -3.23 -19.62
C ARG A 67 1.25 -4.16 -18.84
N GLY A 68 1.03 -3.86 -17.58
CA GLY A 68 0.19 -4.70 -16.74
C GLY A 68 0.95 -5.73 -15.89
N TYR A 69 2.26 -5.86 -16.06
CA TYR A 69 3.09 -6.73 -15.22
C TYR A 69 3.71 -5.96 -14.05
N LEU A 70 3.58 -6.51 -12.85
CA LEU A 70 4.33 -6.02 -11.69
C LEU A 70 5.84 -6.14 -11.91
N SER A 71 6.27 -7.18 -12.59
CA SER A 71 7.69 -7.40 -12.89
C SER A 71 8.29 -6.36 -13.82
N ALA A 72 7.47 -5.53 -14.49
CA ALA A 72 7.93 -4.44 -15.34
C ALA A 72 8.07 -3.09 -14.62
N MET A 73 7.60 -2.98 -13.39
CA MET A 73 7.79 -1.76 -12.61
C MET A 73 9.26 -1.62 -12.19
N PRO A 74 9.70 -0.42 -11.76
CA PRO A 74 11.08 -0.23 -11.30
C PRO A 74 11.45 -1.25 -10.23
N ASP A 75 12.61 -1.86 -10.37
CA ASP A 75 13.07 -2.91 -9.45
C ASP A 75 13.20 -2.41 -8.01
N SER A 76 13.47 -1.13 -7.81
CA SER A 76 13.65 -0.52 -6.49
C SER A 76 12.35 -0.13 -5.78
N MET A 77 11.18 -0.48 -6.31
CA MET A 77 9.93 -0.32 -5.57
C MET A 77 9.98 -1.20 -4.32
N ASP A 78 9.79 -0.60 -3.15
CA ASP A 78 9.86 -1.32 -1.88
C ASP A 78 8.56 -2.06 -1.57
N PHE A 79 7.43 -1.38 -1.71
CA PHE A 79 6.13 -2.03 -1.60
C PHE A 79 5.06 -1.32 -2.43
N VAL A 80 4.01 -2.06 -2.75
CA VAL A 80 2.96 -1.64 -3.67
C VAL A 80 1.61 -2.09 -3.13
N SER A 81 0.62 -1.20 -3.16
CA SER A 81 -0.78 -1.54 -2.88
C SER A 81 -1.51 -1.87 -4.17
N MET A 82 -2.17 -3.00 -4.22
CA MET A 82 -2.89 -3.50 -5.39
C MET A 82 -4.29 -2.89 -5.43
N TRP A 83 -4.43 -1.75 -6.10
CA TRP A 83 -5.67 -0.96 -6.13
C TRP A 83 -6.81 -1.65 -6.85
N SER A 84 -6.53 -2.41 -7.89
CA SER A 84 -7.54 -3.18 -8.61
C SER A 84 -7.06 -4.59 -8.93
N GLY A 85 -7.99 -5.54 -8.92
CA GLY A 85 -7.76 -6.89 -9.39
C GLY A 85 -7.13 -7.87 -8.41
N ALA A 86 -6.97 -7.49 -7.14
CA ALA A 86 -6.39 -8.39 -6.16
C ALA A 86 -7.09 -8.41 -4.80
N PRO A 87 -8.42 -8.34 -4.71
CA PRO A 87 -9.07 -8.65 -3.44
C PRO A 87 -8.89 -10.14 -3.15
N GLY A 88 -8.67 -10.46 -1.89
CA GLY A 88 -8.41 -11.83 -1.45
C GLY A 88 -9.49 -12.85 -1.79
N ARG A 89 -10.68 -12.40 -2.19
CA ARG A 89 -11.81 -13.25 -2.55
C ARG A 89 -11.89 -13.64 -4.02
N TYR A 90 -11.03 -13.06 -4.87
CA TYR A 90 -11.01 -13.40 -6.30
C TYR A 90 -9.83 -14.29 -6.60
N GLU A 91 -10.08 -15.31 -7.40
CA GLU A 91 -8.99 -16.09 -7.94
C GLU A 91 -8.18 -15.25 -8.92
N ILE A 92 -6.87 -15.26 -8.74
CA ILE A 92 -5.96 -14.66 -9.68
C ILE A 92 -5.61 -15.65 -10.78
N THR A 93 -5.27 -15.14 -11.96
CA THR A 93 -4.88 -15.98 -13.09
C THR A 93 -3.51 -16.65 -12.82
N PRO A 94 -3.16 -17.73 -13.52
CA PRO A 94 -1.82 -18.31 -13.43
C PRO A 94 -0.71 -17.31 -13.75
N GLU A 95 -0.93 -16.41 -14.71
CA GLU A 95 0.02 -15.36 -15.08
C GLU A 95 0.17 -14.33 -13.96
N GLN A 96 -0.92 -13.94 -13.32
CA GLN A 96 -0.88 -13.06 -12.14
C GLN A 96 -0.15 -13.72 -10.99
N LYS A 97 -0.40 -15.00 -10.75
CA LYS A 97 0.29 -15.75 -9.69
C LYS A 97 1.80 -15.79 -9.92
N ALA A 98 2.23 -16.11 -11.14
CA ALA A 98 3.64 -16.14 -11.50
C ALA A 98 4.30 -14.77 -11.35
N ASP A 99 3.65 -13.72 -11.81
CA ASP A 99 4.12 -12.34 -11.71
C ASP A 99 4.25 -11.89 -10.25
N LYS A 100 3.25 -12.17 -9.44
CA LYS A 100 3.24 -11.91 -7.99
C LYS A 100 4.39 -12.61 -7.27
N GLU A 101 4.54 -13.91 -7.49
CA GLU A 101 5.59 -14.71 -6.85
C GLU A 101 6.99 -14.23 -7.25
N PHE A 102 7.18 -13.89 -8.52
CA PHE A 102 8.46 -13.36 -8.98
C PHE A 102 8.82 -12.06 -8.29
N VAL A 103 7.88 -11.13 -8.22
CA VAL A 103 8.10 -9.83 -7.60
C VAL A 103 8.35 -9.96 -6.08
N GLN A 104 7.57 -10.79 -5.40
CA GLN A 104 7.73 -10.98 -3.94
C GLN A 104 8.98 -11.77 -3.57
N LYS A 105 9.19 -12.92 -4.23
CA LYS A 105 10.21 -13.90 -3.83
C LYS A 105 11.57 -13.64 -4.45
N VAL A 106 11.61 -13.17 -5.69
CA VAL A 106 12.87 -12.93 -6.41
C VAL A 106 13.32 -11.49 -6.24
N LYS A 107 12.43 -10.52 -6.47
CA LYS A 107 12.77 -9.09 -6.36
C LYS A 107 12.65 -8.54 -4.93
N GLY A 108 11.92 -9.20 -4.05
CA GLY A 108 11.78 -8.77 -2.65
C GLY A 108 10.85 -7.58 -2.45
N THR A 109 9.96 -7.30 -3.40
CA THR A 109 8.95 -6.25 -3.26
C THR A 109 7.77 -6.76 -2.46
N LYS A 110 7.30 -6.01 -1.48
CA LYS A 110 6.09 -6.35 -0.73
C LYS A 110 4.84 -5.88 -1.48
N LEU A 111 3.81 -6.70 -1.47
CA LEU A 111 2.54 -6.42 -2.13
C LEU A 111 1.40 -6.45 -1.11
N LEU A 112 0.66 -5.36 -1.01
CA LEU A 112 -0.45 -5.20 -0.09
C LEU A 112 -1.78 -5.23 -0.84
N GLN A 113 -2.80 -5.78 -0.20
CA GLN A 113 -4.17 -5.52 -0.61
C GLN A 113 -4.59 -4.14 -0.12
N VAL A 114 -5.52 -3.52 -0.83
CA VAL A 114 -6.10 -2.24 -0.47
C VAL A 114 -7.59 -2.23 -0.77
N SER A 115 -8.37 -1.58 0.08
CA SER A 115 -9.74 -1.22 -0.27
C SER A 115 -10.18 0.03 0.47
N LEU A 116 -11.14 0.73 -0.15
CA LEU A 116 -11.92 1.76 0.50
C LEU A 116 -12.85 1.09 1.52
N LEU A 117 -12.50 1.16 2.80
CA LEU A 117 -13.32 0.59 3.86
C LEU A 117 -14.48 1.53 4.18
N SER A 118 -15.70 1.08 3.93
CA SER A 118 -16.90 1.89 4.11
C SER A 118 -18.07 1.13 4.77
N TYR A 119 -17.95 -0.17 4.94
CA TYR A 119 -18.94 -0.98 5.64
C TYR A 119 -18.36 -2.30 6.14
N LEU A 120 -19.00 -2.86 7.14
CA LEU A 120 -18.67 -4.16 7.71
C LEU A 120 -18.65 -5.24 6.62
N GLY A 121 -17.55 -5.93 6.51
CA GLY A 121 -17.40 -7.07 5.60
C GLY A 121 -16.96 -6.72 4.17
N LYS A 122 -16.72 -5.45 3.88
CA LYS A 122 -16.25 -5.06 2.53
C LYS A 122 -14.95 -5.77 2.16
N GLY A 123 -14.97 -6.46 1.01
CA GLY A 123 -13.82 -7.21 0.53
C GLY A 123 -13.64 -8.59 1.19
N ALA A 124 -14.38 -8.91 2.24
CA ALA A 124 -14.29 -10.19 2.95
C ALA A 124 -15.59 -11.01 2.95
N THR A 125 -16.70 -10.42 2.55
CA THR A 125 -17.97 -11.15 2.44
C THR A 125 -17.93 -12.08 1.23
N PRO A 126 -18.13 -13.40 1.39
CA PRO A 126 -18.14 -14.32 0.26
C PRO A 126 -19.23 -13.97 -0.76
N ASN A 127 -18.93 -14.14 -2.05
CA ASN A 127 -19.90 -13.91 -3.12
C ASN A 127 -21.17 -14.78 -2.97
N SER A 128 -21.02 -15.98 -2.41
CA SER A 128 -22.15 -16.89 -2.16
C SER A 128 -23.25 -16.25 -1.30
N VAL A 129 -22.91 -15.31 -0.43
CA VAL A 129 -23.89 -14.58 0.40
C VAL A 129 -24.87 -13.79 -0.46
N TYR A 130 -24.41 -13.28 -1.61
CA TYR A 130 -25.21 -12.43 -2.49
C TYR A 130 -25.93 -13.19 -3.62
N LEU A 131 -25.47 -14.39 -3.96
CA LEU A 131 -26.00 -15.14 -5.10
C LEU A 131 -27.51 -15.43 -4.99
N GLU A 132 -27.96 -15.86 -3.82
CA GLU A 132 -29.38 -16.17 -3.58
C GLU A 132 -30.24 -14.89 -3.66
N VAL A 133 -29.75 -13.81 -3.11
CA VAL A 133 -30.42 -12.49 -3.15
C VAL A 133 -30.52 -11.98 -4.58
N GLU A 134 -29.43 -12.08 -5.34
CA GLU A 134 -29.40 -11.66 -6.76
C GLU A 134 -30.35 -12.49 -7.61
N LYS A 135 -30.44 -13.80 -7.37
CA LYS A 135 -31.36 -14.70 -8.05
C LYS A 135 -32.81 -14.34 -7.76
N GLN A 136 -33.15 -14.08 -6.50
CA GLN A 136 -34.49 -13.69 -6.10
C GLN A 136 -34.87 -12.32 -6.71
N ALA A 137 -33.92 -11.37 -6.75
CA ALA A 137 -34.13 -10.07 -7.38
C ALA A 137 -34.48 -10.18 -8.86
N GLU A 138 -33.79 -11.08 -9.58
CA GLU A 138 -34.05 -11.34 -10.99
C GLU A 138 -35.43 -11.98 -11.19
N GLU A 139 -35.79 -13.00 -10.39
CA GLU A 139 -37.05 -13.69 -10.45
C GLU A 139 -38.24 -12.80 -10.12
N GLU A 140 -38.09 -11.89 -9.17
CA GLU A 140 -39.16 -11.00 -8.67
C GLU A 140 -39.16 -9.61 -9.29
N GLY A 141 -38.15 -9.31 -10.14
CA GLY A 141 -38.05 -8.02 -10.82
C GLY A 141 -37.77 -6.84 -9.88
N TRP A 142 -36.91 -7.03 -8.87
CA TRP A 142 -36.56 -5.98 -7.94
C TRP A 142 -35.85 -4.80 -8.60
N SER A 143 -36.09 -3.61 -8.07
CA SER A 143 -35.28 -2.44 -8.42
C SER A 143 -33.86 -2.58 -7.89
N ALA A 144 -32.95 -1.79 -8.42
CA ALA A 144 -31.56 -1.73 -7.93
C ALA A 144 -31.51 -1.37 -6.44
N ALA A 145 -32.38 -0.44 -5.98
CA ALA A 145 -32.44 -0.06 -4.57
C ALA A 145 -32.93 -1.20 -3.67
N GLN A 146 -33.93 -1.97 -4.13
CA GLN A 146 -34.40 -3.15 -3.40
C GLN A 146 -33.30 -4.21 -3.30
N LEU A 147 -32.57 -4.45 -4.38
CA LEU A 147 -31.45 -5.39 -4.39
C LEU A 147 -30.35 -4.97 -3.40
N GLU A 148 -29.95 -3.71 -3.41
CA GLU A 148 -28.92 -3.18 -2.51
C GLU A 148 -29.33 -3.32 -1.03
N THR A 149 -30.58 -3.04 -0.71
CA THR A 149 -31.10 -3.24 0.65
C THR A 149 -31.04 -4.71 1.06
N ALA A 150 -31.44 -5.62 0.17
CA ALA A 150 -31.41 -7.06 0.45
C ALA A 150 -29.97 -7.58 0.58
N LYS A 151 -29.06 -7.10 -0.24
CA LYS A 151 -27.63 -7.42 -0.11
C LYS A 151 -27.06 -6.96 1.23
N LYS A 152 -27.38 -5.74 1.65
CA LYS A 152 -26.96 -5.23 2.95
C LYS A 152 -27.47 -6.11 4.09
N GLN A 153 -28.73 -6.50 4.07
CA GLN A 153 -29.33 -7.39 5.08
C GLN A 153 -28.66 -8.76 5.08
N ALA A 154 -28.39 -9.33 3.91
CA ALA A 154 -27.69 -10.62 3.78
C ALA A 154 -26.27 -10.54 4.34
N ARG A 155 -25.55 -9.46 4.06
CA ARG A 155 -24.21 -9.19 4.59
C ARG A 155 -24.24 -9.06 6.12
N TRP A 156 -25.15 -8.26 6.66
CA TRP A 156 -25.30 -8.11 8.11
C TRP A 156 -25.56 -9.45 8.80
N LYS A 157 -26.48 -10.26 8.22
CA LYS A 157 -26.78 -11.60 8.73
C LYS A 157 -25.53 -12.50 8.71
N TYR A 158 -24.75 -12.47 7.63
CA TYR A 158 -23.53 -13.27 7.52
C TYR A 158 -22.54 -12.94 8.63
N TRP A 159 -22.34 -11.64 8.92
CA TRP A 159 -21.41 -11.20 9.95
C TRP A 159 -22.01 -11.26 11.37
N GLY A 160 -23.29 -11.52 11.50
CA GLY A 160 -23.98 -11.60 12.78
C GLY A 160 -24.34 -10.24 13.38
N PHE A 161 -24.39 -9.19 12.56
CA PHE A 161 -24.77 -7.85 13.03
C PHE A 161 -26.29 -7.77 13.26
N GLU A 162 -26.68 -7.43 14.49
CA GLU A 162 -28.08 -7.44 14.93
C GLU A 162 -28.81 -6.11 14.69
N GLY A 163 -28.14 -5.13 14.06
CA GLY A 163 -28.75 -3.87 13.68
C GLY A 163 -28.65 -2.75 14.71
N GLN A 164 -28.04 -3.01 15.87
CA GLN A 164 -27.81 -1.97 16.87
C GLN A 164 -26.39 -1.41 16.75
N PHE A 165 -26.29 -0.17 16.31
CA PHE A 165 -25.02 0.54 16.23
C PHE A 165 -24.48 0.87 17.62
N GLU A 166 -23.17 0.88 17.76
CA GLU A 166 -22.46 1.18 19.00
C GLU A 166 -22.72 0.15 20.13
N SER A 167 -23.19 -1.02 19.76
CA SER A 167 -23.44 -2.11 20.70
C SER A 167 -22.20 -3.01 20.83
N GLU A 168 -22.18 -3.84 21.85
CA GLU A 168 -21.18 -4.89 22.01
C GLU A 168 -21.15 -5.83 20.80
N ASN A 169 -22.33 -6.18 20.27
CA ASN A 169 -22.46 -6.99 19.05
C ASN A 169 -21.80 -6.29 17.83
N HIS A 170 -22.01 -4.99 17.67
CA HIS A 170 -21.42 -4.23 16.57
C HIS A 170 -19.88 -4.36 16.55
N TYR A 171 -19.26 -4.12 17.69
CA TYR A 171 -17.80 -4.21 17.81
C TYR A 171 -17.28 -5.66 17.72
N ALA A 172 -18.05 -6.62 18.19
CA ALA A 172 -17.73 -8.04 17.98
C ALA A 172 -17.74 -8.42 16.51
N CYS A 173 -18.66 -7.88 15.71
CA CYS A 173 -18.69 -8.08 14.27
C CYS A 173 -17.48 -7.45 13.56
N LEU A 174 -17.06 -6.27 13.99
CA LEU A 174 -15.84 -5.64 13.47
C LEU A 174 -14.60 -6.49 13.78
N ALA A 175 -14.53 -7.10 14.95
CA ALA A 175 -13.44 -8.02 15.30
C ALA A 175 -13.43 -9.27 14.41
N LYS A 176 -14.58 -9.86 14.12
CA LYS A 176 -14.72 -10.97 13.16
C LYS A 176 -14.27 -10.57 11.75
N PHE A 177 -14.64 -9.37 11.33
CA PHE A 177 -14.23 -8.82 10.04
C PHE A 177 -12.71 -8.64 9.98
N ALA A 178 -12.10 -8.08 11.02
CA ALA A 178 -10.65 -7.94 11.13
C ALA A 178 -9.94 -9.28 10.95
N LYS A 179 -10.41 -10.32 11.64
CA LYS A 179 -9.84 -11.67 11.52
C LYS A 179 -9.97 -12.21 10.10
N ALA A 180 -11.13 -12.06 9.48
CA ALA A 180 -11.38 -12.54 8.12
C ALA A 180 -10.47 -11.83 7.09
N LEU A 181 -10.28 -10.52 7.20
CA LEU A 181 -9.33 -9.78 6.36
C LEU A 181 -7.91 -10.33 6.51
N CYS A 182 -7.45 -10.52 7.73
CA CYS A 182 -6.11 -11.01 8.01
C CYS A 182 -5.92 -12.46 7.56
N ASP A 183 -6.90 -13.34 7.80
CA ASP A 183 -6.86 -14.73 7.33
C ASP A 183 -6.72 -14.80 5.80
N SER A 184 -7.42 -13.92 5.09
CA SER A 184 -7.33 -13.82 3.63
C SER A 184 -5.92 -13.43 3.16
N LEU A 185 -5.25 -12.53 3.87
CA LEU A 185 -3.88 -12.13 3.54
C LEU A 185 -2.91 -13.30 3.68
N TYR A 186 -3.04 -14.11 4.73
CA TYR A 186 -2.21 -15.31 4.89
C TYR A 186 -2.53 -16.38 3.86
N ALA A 187 -3.80 -16.65 3.61
CA ALA A 187 -4.23 -17.67 2.66
C ALA A 187 -3.76 -17.37 1.23
N ASN A 188 -3.70 -16.10 0.85
CA ASN A 188 -3.34 -15.66 -0.49
C ASN A 188 -1.92 -15.06 -0.58
N GLU A 189 -1.14 -15.17 0.49
CA GLU A 189 0.26 -14.75 0.55
C GLU A 189 0.48 -13.27 0.18
N TRP A 190 -0.38 -12.38 0.68
CA TRP A 190 -0.16 -10.95 0.60
C TRP A 190 0.67 -10.45 1.79
N ASP A 191 1.42 -9.38 1.58
CA ASP A 191 2.37 -8.87 2.59
C ASP A 191 1.77 -7.87 3.56
N GLY A 192 0.51 -7.55 3.40
CA GLY A 192 -0.18 -6.63 4.30
C GLY A 192 -1.45 -6.06 3.71
N TYR A 193 -1.98 -5.08 4.42
CA TYR A 193 -3.23 -4.41 4.08
C TYR A 193 -3.08 -2.90 4.18
N ASP A 194 -3.56 -2.21 3.16
CA ASP A 194 -3.64 -0.75 3.08
C ASP A 194 -5.12 -0.35 3.21
N VAL A 195 -5.44 0.35 4.29
CA VAL A 195 -6.78 0.85 4.52
C VAL A 195 -6.92 2.21 3.85
N ASP A 196 -7.73 2.30 2.81
CA ASP A 196 -8.13 3.58 2.25
C ASP A 196 -9.35 4.10 3.04
N TRP A 197 -9.13 5.17 3.80
CA TRP A 197 -10.11 5.74 4.71
C TRP A 197 -10.47 7.16 4.29
N GLU A 198 -11.61 7.29 3.62
CA GLU A 198 -12.04 8.55 3.01
C GLU A 198 -13.44 8.98 3.48
N ILE A 199 -13.70 8.86 4.76
CA ILE A 199 -14.98 9.26 5.34
C ILE A 199 -15.26 10.75 5.08
N GLY A 200 -16.53 11.06 4.81
CA GLY A 200 -16.96 12.42 4.56
C GLY A 200 -16.82 12.90 3.12
N SER A 201 -16.22 12.09 2.22
CA SER A 201 -16.10 12.43 0.80
C SER A 201 -17.41 12.32 0.01
N GLY A 202 -18.45 11.68 0.57
CA GLY A 202 -19.76 11.52 -0.08
C GLY A 202 -19.77 10.52 -1.24
N VAL A 203 -18.68 9.84 -1.50
CA VAL A 203 -18.51 8.97 -2.67
C VAL A 203 -18.80 7.50 -2.37
N PHE A 204 -18.99 7.12 -1.07
CA PHE A 204 -18.99 5.72 -0.68
C PHE A 204 -20.32 5.28 -0.08
N ASP A 205 -20.66 4.02 -0.38
CA ASP A 205 -21.81 3.34 0.17
C ASP A 205 -21.54 2.97 1.63
N MET A 206 -21.86 3.89 2.54
CA MET A 206 -21.70 3.73 3.98
C MET A 206 -23.01 3.30 4.60
N ASP A 207 -22.99 2.18 5.31
CA ASP A 207 -24.20 1.66 6.00
C ASP A 207 -24.21 1.92 7.52
N GLY A 208 -23.26 2.70 8.00
CA GLY A 208 -23.13 3.03 9.42
C GLY A 208 -22.32 2.04 10.25
N THR A 209 -21.98 0.87 9.70
CA THR A 209 -21.23 -0.14 10.45
C THR A 209 -19.73 0.14 10.50
N LEU A 210 -19.22 0.87 9.53
CA LEU A 210 -17.80 1.27 9.44
C LEU A 210 -17.76 2.68 8.82
N SER A 211 -18.22 3.67 9.55
CA SER A 211 -18.46 5.03 9.06
C SER A 211 -17.87 6.12 9.92
N GLN A 212 -17.25 5.77 11.03
CA GLN A 212 -16.67 6.72 11.99
C GLN A 212 -15.26 6.26 12.38
N ASN A 213 -14.42 7.22 12.76
CA ASN A 213 -13.04 6.90 13.18
C ASN A 213 -12.98 5.85 14.30
N LYS A 214 -13.90 5.90 15.26
CA LYS A 214 -13.94 4.90 16.34
C LYS A 214 -14.14 3.47 15.85
N HIS A 215 -14.88 3.27 14.76
CA HIS A 215 -15.04 1.96 14.14
C HIS A 215 -13.74 1.46 13.54
N LEU A 216 -13.05 2.32 12.79
CA LEU A 216 -11.77 1.98 12.19
C LEU A 216 -10.69 1.73 13.26
N ILE A 217 -10.67 2.56 14.30
CA ILE A 217 -9.75 2.38 15.42
C ILE A 217 -9.92 0.99 16.03
N HIS A 218 -11.15 0.57 16.27
CA HIS A 218 -11.41 -0.78 16.79
C HIS A 218 -10.97 -1.86 15.81
N LEU A 219 -11.33 -1.73 14.54
CA LEU A 219 -10.95 -2.68 13.49
C LEU A 219 -9.43 -2.86 13.40
N VAL A 220 -8.69 -1.77 13.34
CA VAL A 220 -7.21 -1.82 13.20
C VAL A 220 -6.54 -2.40 14.46
N LYS A 221 -7.04 -2.08 15.64
CA LYS A 221 -6.55 -2.70 16.88
C LYS A 221 -6.78 -4.20 16.87
N GLU A 222 -7.94 -4.66 16.41
CA GLU A 222 -8.23 -6.09 16.28
C GLU A 222 -7.35 -6.77 15.23
N MET A 223 -7.10 -6.11 14.09
CA MET A 223 -6.18 -6.62 13.06
C MET A 223 -4.78 -6.87 13.63
N ASN A 224 -4.34 -6.07 14.61
CA ASN A 224 -3.04 -6.21 15.25
C ASN A 224 -2.88 -7.50 16.09
N ASN A 225 -3.94 -8.28 16.30
CA ASN A 225 -3.81 -9.64 16.83
C ASN A 225 -3.18 -10.58 15.79
N TYR A 226 -3.18 -10.24 14.52
CA TYR A 226 -2.80 -11.13 13.41
C TYR A 226 -1.71 -10.55 12.52
N ILE A 227 -1.73 -9.25 12.26
CA ILE A 227 -0.79 -8.52 11.42
C ILE A 227 -0.44 -7.17 12.09
N GLY A 228 0.46 -6.41 11.47
CA GLY A 228 0.82 -5.07 11.96
C GLY A 228 1.85 -5.08 13.09
N PRO A 229 2.22 -3.90 13.59
CA PRO A 229 3.34 -3.73 14.52
C PRO A 229 3.19 -4.50 15.84
N LYS A 230 1.98 -4.75 16.30
CA LYS A 230 1.76 -5.45 17.58
C LYS A 230 1.76 -6.96 17.47
N SER A 231 1.56 -7.52 16.26
CA SER A 231 1.57 -8.97 16.05
C SER A 231 2.98 -9.53 15.94
N ASP A 232 3.91 -8.76 15.39
CA ASP A 232 5.31 -9.13 15.25
C ASP A 232 6.21 -7.89 15.45
N PRO A 233 6.43 -7.48 16.71
CA PRO A 233 7.23 -6.29 17.01
C PRO A 233 8.67 -6.37 16.52
N GLU A 234 9.21 -7.57 16.32
CA GLU A 234 10.57 -7.79 15.82
C GLU A 234 10.66 -7.72 14.27
N GLY A 235 9.52 -7.68 13.60
CA GLY A 235 9.44 -7.57 12.16
C GLY A 235 9.79 -8.82 11.37
N LYS A 236 9.79 -9.99 12.01
CA LYS A 236 10.08 -11.27 11.36
C LYS A 236 8.81 -11.85 10.76
N GLY A 237 8.74 -11.90 9.43
CA GLY A 237 7.56 -12.38 8.73
C GLY A 237 6.34 -11.49 8.89
N HIS A 238 6.55 -10.29 9.28
CA HIS A 238 5.58 -9.26 9.58
C HIS A 238 4.78 -8.85 8.34
N LYS A 239 3.46 -8.86 8.48
CA LYS A 239 2.57 -8.26 7.49
C LYS A 239 2.21 -6.84 7.90
N MET A 240 2.30 -5.91 6.94
CA MET A 240 2.13 -4.49 7.22
C MET A 240 0.66 -4.10 7.32
N ILE A 241 0.40 -3.09 8.15
CA ILE A 241 -0.84 -2.31 8.12
C ILE A 241 -0.46 -0.88 7.75
N CYS A 242 -1.06 -0.38 6.66
CA CYS A 242 -0.97 1.02 6.27
C CYS A 242 -2.37 1.65 6.28
N ILE A 243 -2.44 2.95 6.53
CA ILE A 243 -3.69 3.70 6.40
C ILE A 243 -3.39 4.89 5.48
N ASP A 244 -4.24 5.08 4.50
CA ASP A 244 -4.19 6.22 3.59
C ASP A 244 -5.53 6.97 3.56
N GLY A 245 -5.53 8.15 2.96
CA GLY A 245 -6.71 8.99 2.85
C GLY A 245 -6.80 10.04 3.95
N ASN A 246 -7.95 10.13 4.60
CA ASN A 246 -8.19 11.08 5.68
C ASN A 246 -7.72 10.51 7.02
N ILE A 247 -6.45 10.75 7.34
CA ILE A 247 -5.81 10.21 8.55
C ILE A 247 -5.96 11.10 9.78
N TYR A 248 -6.49 12.31 9.64
CA TYR A 248 -6.75 13.19 10.77
C TYR A 248 -7.71 12.56 11.77
N GLY A 249 -7.38 12.68 13.05
CA GLY A 249 -8.18 12.05 14.11
C GLY A 249 -7.90 10.56 14.33
N LEU A 250 -7.04 9.94 13.52
CA LEU A 250 -6.62 8.55 13.68
C LEU A 250 -5.23 8.41 14.27
N THR A 251 -4.33 9.33 13.94
CA THR A 251 -2.89 9.18 14.22
C THR A 251 -2.60 9.09 15.71
N HIS A 252 -3.30 9.86 16.55
CA HIS A 252 -3.12 9.83 18.00
C HIS A 252 -3.41 8.44 18.60
N GLU A 253 -4.50 7.80 18.12
CA GLU A 253 -4.93 6.51 18.66
C GLU A 253 -4.23 5.31 18.03
N LEU A 254 -3.83 5.43 16.75
CA LEU A 254 -3.41 4.28 15.95
C LEU A 254 -1.94 4.25 15.58
N ASP A 255 -1.14 5.26 15.92
CA ASP A 255 0.24 5.32 15.44
C ASP A 255 1.04 4.05 15.77
N GLU A 256 0.91 3.53 16.98
CA GLU A 256 1.60 2.31 17.39
C GLU A 256 1.08 1.02 16.74
N TYR A 257 -0.09 1.08 16.07
CA TYR A 257 -0.76 -0.05 15.41
C TYR A 257 -0.60 -0.04 13.90
N VAL A 258 0.12 0.94 13.34
CA VAL A 258 0.23 1.18 11.90
C VAL A 258 1.70 1.27 11.52
N ASP A 259 2.08 0.63 10.41
CA ASP A 259 3.44 0.68 9.89
C ASP A 259 3.73 1.99 9.16
N TYR A 260 2.84 2.40 8.28
CA TYR A 260 2.98 3.65 7.53
C TYR A 260 1.64 4.37 7.40
N TRP A 261 1.72 5.69 7.48
CA TRP A 261 0.66 6.62 7.13
C TRP A 261 0.94 7.14 5.71
N ILE A 262 -0.01 6.95 4.81
CA ILE A 262 0.15 7.36 3.41
C ILE A 262 -0.76 8.54 3.15
N ILE A 263 -0.16 9.71 2.88
CA ILE A 263 -0.92 10.94 2.65
C ILE A 263 -1.10 11.20 1.16
N GLN A 264 -2.32 11.55 0.78
CA GLN A 264 -2.70 11.86 -0.58
C GLN A 264 -2.41 13.36 -0.84
N SER A 265 -1.14 13.68 -1.10
CA SER A 265 -0.66 15.05 -1.32
C SER A 265 -0.84 15.48 -2.79
N TYR A 266 -1.94 15.08 -3.39
CA TYR A 266 -2.19 15.22 -4.82
C TYR A 266 -2.10 16.67 -5.28
N GLY A 267 -1.22 16.95 -6.26
CA GLY A 267 -0.97 18.26 -6.81
C GLY A 267 -0.17 19.21 -5.90
N SER A 268 0.28 18.77 -4.72
CA SER A 268 0.98 19.60 -3.77
C SER A 268 2.50 19.47 -3.88
N SER A 269 3.20 20.58 -3.94
CA SER A 269 4.66 20.62 -3.85
C SER A 269 5.16 20.57 -2.39
N ASN A 270 4.26 20.76 -1.42
CA ASN A 270 4.57 20.73 0.01
C ASN A 270 3.67 19.72 0.72
N PRO A 271 4.15 18.49 0.97
CA PRO A 271 3.32 17.43 1.54
C PRO A 271 2.85 17.65 2.97
N GLY A 272 3.48 18.53 3.76
CA GLY A 272 3.01 18.85 5.10
C GLY A 272 3.25 17.75 6.13
N PHE A 273 4.40 17.13 6.14
CA PHE A 273 4.76 16.03 7.05
C PHE A 273 4.60 16.32 8.53
N ASP A 274 4.74 17.58 8.93
CA ASP A 274 4.80 17.97 10.35
C ASP A 274 3.42 18.20 10.98
N GLY A 275 2.35 18.04 10.21
CA GLY A 275 0.99 18.36 10.65
C GLY A 275 0.20 17.21 11.29
N TYR A 276 0.77 16.01 11.41
CA TYR A 276 0.01 14.80 11.78
C TYR A 276 0.25 14.30 13.20
N GLY A 277 1.20 14.87 13.92
CA GLY A 277 1.51 14.47 15.30
C GLY A 277 2.19 13.12 15.45
N VAL A 278 2.80 12.61 14.37
CA VAL A 278 3.58 11.37 14.34
C VAL A 278 4.96 11.64 13.79
N ASP A 279 5.90 10.74 14.05
CA ASP A 279 7.24 10.86 13.48
C ASP A 279 7.14 10.79 11.94
N PRO A 280 7.64 11.80 11.22
CA PRO A 280 7.56 11.83 9.75
C PRO A 280 8.17 10.63 9.04
N LYS A 281 9.07 9.89 9.69
CA LYS A 281 9.63 8.65 9.12
C LYS A 281 8.56 7.59 8.82
N LYS A 282 7.36 7.74 9.37
CA LYS A 282 6.22 6.87 9.11
C LYS A 282 5.28 7.41 8.04
N ILE A 283 5.55 8.60 7.50
CA ILE A 283 4.66 9.26 6.53
C ILE A 283 5.23 9.13 5.12
N ILE A 284 4.42 8.57 4.22
CA ILE A 284 4.70 8.49 2.79
C ILE A 284 3.81 9.51 2.08
N CYS A 285 4.40 10.43 1.33
CA CYS A 285 3.65 11.38 0.50
C CYS A 285 3.43 10.82 -0.91
N THR A 286 2.31 11.19 -1.53
CA THR A 286 1.94 10.63 -2.83
C THR A 286 1.36 11.68 -3.78
N GLU A 287 1.64 11.47 -5.07
CA GLU A 287 1.06 12.22 -6.18
C GLU A 287 -0.01 11.38 -6.89
N ASN A 288 -0.83 12.04 -7.71
CA ASN A 288 -1.90 11.40 -8.46
C ASN A 288 -1.50 11.18 -9.93
N PHE A 289 -1.13 9.96 -10.28
CA PHE A 289 -0.81 9.60 -11.67
C PHE A 289 -2.01 9.10 -12.49
N GLU A 290 -3.20 9.15 -11.96
CA GLU A 290 -4.38 9.17 -12.81
C GLU A 290 -4.42 10.46 -13.64
N LYS A 291 -4.02 11.58 -13.03
CA LYS A 291 -4.05 12.90 -13.64
C LYS A 291 -2.69 13.34 -14.21
N TYR A 292 -1.60 13.03 -13.53
CA TYR A 292 -0.30 13.65 -13.79
C TYR A 292 0.78 12.71 -14.33
N ALA A 293 0.42 11.51 -14.77
CA ALA A 293 1.41 10.56 -15.29
C ALA A 293 2.22 11.08 -16.47
N THR A 294 1.62 11.90 -17.33
CA THR A 294 2.30 12.43 -18.54
C THR A 294 3.40 13.45 -18.19
N ASN A 295 3.13 14.35 -17.25
CA ASN A 295 4.04 15.45 -16.92
C ASN A 295 4.76 15.29 -15.57
N GLY A 296 4.43 14.23 -14.82
CA GLY A 296 5.04 13.93 -13.52
C GLY A 296 4.46 14.70 -12.34
N GLY A 297 3.57 15.65 -12.57
CA GLY A 297 2.97 16.46 -11.50
C GLY A 297 3.99 17.01 -10.53
N GLN A 298 3.77 16.81 -9.24
CA GLN A 298 4.65 17.22 -8.15
C GLN A 298 5.51 16.08 -7.59
N LEU A 299 5.52 14.91 -8.22
CA LEU A 299 6.17 13.72 -7.68
C LEU A 299 7.65 13.98 -7.35
N LEU A 300 8.40 14.62 -8.24
CA LEU A 300 9.84 14.88 -8.02
C LEU A 300 10.07 15.88 -6.88
N LYS A 301 9.22 16.88 -6.74
CA LYS A 301 9.28 17.81 -5.60
C LYS A 301 8.93 17.12 -4.30
N GLN A 302 7.95 16.23 -4.31
CA GLN A 302 7.59 15.42 -3.15
C GLN A 302 8.73 14.45 -2.77
N ALA A 303 9.39 13.85 -3.76
CA ALA A 303 10.56 13.00 -3.52
C ALA A 303 11.70 13.78 -2.84
N ALA A 304 11.89 15.04 -3.22
CA ALA A 304 12.90 15.93 -2.63
C ALA A 304 12.50 16.52 -1.29
N ALA A 305 11.21 16.55 -0.98
CA ALA A 305 10.70 17.18 0.24
C ALA A 305 11.09 16.39 1.49
N MET A 306 11.44 17.10 2.54
CA MET A 306 11.79 16.55 3.85
C MET A 306 11.04 17.29 4.95
N PRO A 307 10.76 16.65 6.11
CA PRO A 307 10.23 17.34 7.26
C PRO A 307 11.25 18.30 7.85
N ARG A 308 10.82 19.16 8.77
CA ARG A 308 11.74 20.08 9.45
C ARG A 308 12.84 19.38 10.22
N GLU A 309 12.48 18.27 10.86
CA GLU A 309 13.42 17.42 11.61
C GLU A 309 13.25 15.98 11.17
N GLY A 310 14.37 15.25 11.09
CA GLY A 310 14.38 13.88 10.69
C GLY A 310 14.20 13.69 9.18
N TYR A 311 13.53 12.65 8.82
CA TYR A 311 13.30 12.22 7.41
C TYR A 311 11.89 11.66 7.24
N LYS A 312 11.40 11.70 6.00
CA LYS A 312 10.09 11.15 5.67
C LYS A 312 10.13 9.63 5.53
N GLY A 313 8.96 9.00 5.58
CA GLY A 313 8.80 7.56 5.35
C GLY A 313 9.00 7.14 3.90
N GLY A 314 8.64 8.02 2.96
CA GLY A 314 8.81 7.70 1.54
C GLY A 314 8.00 8.58 0.61
N VAL A 315 8.03 8.20 -0.67
CA VAL A 315 7.32 8.88 -1.75
C VAL A 315 6.68 7.82 -2.65
N GLY A 316 5.55 8.16 -3.24
CA GLY A 316 4.87 7.28 -4.17
C GLY A 316 3.81 7.98 -5.01
N ALA A 317 3.04 7.20 -5.77
CA ALA A 317 1.99 7.75 -6.62
C ALA A 317 0.80 6.81 -6.77
N TYR A 318 -0.39 7.41 -6.79
CA TYR A 318 -1.62 6.74 -7.15
C TYR A 318 -1.62 6.42 -8.65
N ARG A 319 -1.95 5.18 -8.99
CA ARG A 319 -1.89 4.66 -10.36
C ARG A 319 -0.53 4.91 -11.02
N PHE A 320 0.55 4.67 -10.28
CA PHE A 320 1.90 4.89 -10.79
C PHE A 320 2.22 4.05 -12.03
N ASP A 321 1.50 2.95 -12.24
CA ASP A 321 1.65 2.13 -13.43
C ASP A 321 1.29 2.85 -14.74
N ASN A 322 0.54 3.97 -14.68
CA ASN A 322 0.33 4.84 -15.84
C ASN A 322 1.63 5.47 -16.35
N ASP A 323 2.64 5.58 -15.50
CA ASP A 323 3.98 6.07 -15.88
C ASP A 323 4.71 5.10 -16.83
N TYR A 324 4.25 3.86 -16.93
CA TYR A 324 4.79 2.90 -17.91
C TYR A 324 4.72 3.43 -19.34
N ASP A 325 3.68 4.19 -19.68
CA ASP A 325 3.45 4.71 -21.04
C ASP A 325 4.37 5.87 -21.43
N ASN A 326 5.19 6.36 -20.50
CA ASN A 326 6.21 7.35 -20.79
C ASN A 326 7.45 6.72 -21.43
N THR A 327 8.34 7.55 -21.97
CA THR A 327 9.60 7.12 -22.57
C THR A 327 10.77 7.80 -21.84
N PRO A 328 11.66 7.06 -21.21
CA PRO A 328 11.59 5.62 -20.96
C PRO A 328 10.40 5.25 -20.03
N ASN A 329 10.03 3.97 -20.00
CA ASN A 329 8.94 3.55 -19.12
C ASN A 329 9.26 3.87 -17.65
N TYR A 330 8.24 4.23 -16.89
CA TYR A 330 8.38 4.66 -15.49
C TYR A 330 9.33 5.84 -15.29
N LYS A 331 9.45 6.68 -16.29
CA LYS A 331 10.34 7.85 -16.29
C LYS A 331 10.30 8.65 -15.00
N TRP A 332 9.12 8.98 -14.51
CA TRP A 332 8.96 9.83 -13.32
C TRP A 332 9.22 9.07 -12.03
N MET A 333 8.74 7.84 -11.94
CA MET A 333 8.96 7.03 -10.74
C MET A 333 10.45 6.70 -10.56
N ARG A 334 11.17 6.39 -11.63
CA ARG A 334 12.62 6.14 -11.57
C ARG A 334 13.38 7.34 -11.04
N GLN A 335 13.07 8.53 -11.54
CA GLN A 335 13.69 9.76 -11.06
C GLN A 335 13.31 10.05 -9.58
N ALA A 336 12.06 9.82 -9.21
CA ALA A 336 11.61 10.02 -7.83
C ALA A 336 12.36 9.11 -6.85
N ILE A 337 12.58 7.85 -7.22
CA ILE A 337 13.36 6.89 -6.41
C ILE A 337 14.77 7.42 -6.18
N GLN A 338 15.44 7.88 -7.23
CA GLN A 338 16.79 8.42 -7.15
C GLN A 338 16.85 9.67 -6.26
N ILE A 339 15.92 10.60 -6.44
CA ILE A 339 15.86 11.83 -5.64
C ILE A 339 15.59 11.50 -4.17
N ASN A 340 14.63 10.63 -3.91
CA ASN A 340 14.25 10.18 -2.57
C ASN A 340 15.47 9.64 -1.80
N GLN A 341 16.25 8.79 -2.45
CA GLN A 341 17.44 8.20 -1.86
C GLN A 341 18.57 9.24 -1.69
N ARG A 342 18.77 10.10 -2.68
CA ARG A 342 19.80 11.14 -2.63
C ARG A 342 19.58 12.11 -1.48
N VAL A 343 18.38 12.66 -1.34
CA VAL A 343 18.12 13.65 -0.27
C VAL A 343 18.22 13.03 1.11
N PHE A 344 17.86 11.75 1.25
CA PHE A 344 18.07 11.04 2.52
C PHE A 344 19.56 10.84 2.82
N ASN A 345 20.36 10.46 1.84
CA ASN A 345 21.81 10.31 2.02
C ASN A 345 22.48 11.62 2.37
N GLU A 346 22.06 12.71 1.74
CA GLU A 346 22.55 14.07 2.08
C GLU A 346 22.18 14.46 3.50
N TRP A 347 20.94 14.19 3.91
CA TRP A 347 20.50 14.43 5.29
C TRP A 347 21.35 13.63 6.29
N LYS A 348 21.52 12.34 6.01
CA LYS A 348 22.29 11.44 6.88
C LYS A 348 23.76 11.87 6.99
N ALA A 349 24.37 12.31 5.91
CA ALA A 349 25.74 12.84 5.90
C ALA A 349 25.85 14.09 6.78
N LYS A 350 24.89 15.00 6.71
CA LYS A 350 24.84 16.20 7.56
C LYS A 350 24.71 15.86 9.05
N GLN A 351 23.91 14.84 9.39
CA GLN A 351 23.81 14.36 10.77
C GLN A 351 25.14 13.83 11.28
N ASN A 352 25.83 13.04 10.48
CA ASN A 352 27.15 12.49 10.84
C ASN A 352 28.19 13.62 11.04
N GLU A 353 28.19 14.64 10.21
CA GLU A 353 29.07 15.82 10.38
C GLU A 353 28.76 16.55 11.69
N ALA A 354 27.49 16.75 12.03
CA ALA A 354 27.08 17.41 13.27
C ALA A 354 27.53 16.64 14.51
N GLU A 355 27.41 15.31 14.49
CA GLU A 355 27.84 14.42 15.58
C GLU A 355 29.36 14.40 15.76
N ASN A 356 30.12 14.61 14.70
CA ASN A 356 31.59 14.58 14.72
C ASN A 356 32.24 15.93 14.91
N LYS A 357 31.48 17.02 15.08
CA LYS A 357 32.06 18.33 15.41
C LYS A 357 32.55 18.36 16.86
N PRO A 358 33.79 18.88 17.10
CA PRO A 358 34.24 19.08 18.47
C PRO A 358 33.32 20.05 19.19
N GLN A 359 32.96 19.72 20.42
CA GLN A 359 32.26 20.66 21.30
C GLN A 359 33.20 21.82 21.61
N GLU A 360 32.83 23.07 21.26
CA GLU A 360 33.52 24.29 21.68
C GLU A 360 33.28 24.55 23.17
#